data_3aa289c7fe46d82e716dbb7b1a9114a6
#
_entry.id   3aa289c7fe46d82e716dbb7b1a9114a6
#
_cell.length_a   1.000
_cell.length_b   1.000
_cell.length_c   1.000
_cell.angle_alpha   90.00
_cell.angle_beta   90.00
_cell.angle_gamma   90.00
#
_symmetry.space_group_name_H-M   'P 1'
#
loop_
_entity.id
_entity.type
_entity.pdbx_description
1 polymer ?
#
loop_
_entity_poly.entity_id
_entity_poly.type
_entity_poly.pdbx_seq_one_letter_code
_entity_poly.pdbx_strand_id
1 'polypeptide(L)'
;FPDPKGFIQRLKKNGYRVSLWQLPYVAEDAEQIEEAKANEYIAPLTKQQDTDGSNFSALDYAGTIDFTYPKATEWYKGLLKQLLDMGVTCIKTDFGENIHMDAVYKGMKPELLNNLYALLYQKAAYEITKEVTGDGIVWARAAWAGCQRYPLHWGGDSCSSWDGMAGSLKGGLHFGLSGFAFWSHDVPGFHT
;
A
#
# COMPACT_ATOMS: atom_id res chain seq x y z
N PHE A 1 -12.75 -11.24 -13.53
CA PHE A 1 -12.20 -12.57 -13.32
C PHE A 1 -13.28 -13.50 -12.76
N PRO A 2 -13.88 -14.40 -13.54
CA PRO A 2 -14.94 -15.28 -13.05
C PRO A 2 -14.43 -16.37 -12.07
N ASP A 3 -13.14 -16.72 -12.13
CA ASP A 3 -12.49 -17.69 -11.23
C ASP A 3 -11.08 -17.19 -10.87
N PRO A 4 -10.96 -16.20 -9.96
CA PRO A 4 -9.65 -15.63 -9.59
C PRO A 4 -8.75 -16.66 -8.91
N LYS A 5 -9.30 -17.50 -8.04
CA LYS A 5 -8.55 -18.54 -7.33
C LYS A 5 -7.96 -19.57 -8.30
N GLY A 6 -8.76 -20.10 -9.21
CA GLY A 6 -8.29 -21.06 -10.22
C GLY A 6 -7.26 -20.44 -11.17
N PHE A 7 -7.42 -19.16 -11.53
CA PHE A 7 -6.43 -18.42 -12.32
C PHE A 7 -5.07 -18.34 -11.60
N ILE A 8 -5.06 -17.90 -10.33
CA ILE A 8 -3.86 -17.81 -9.52
C ILE A 8 -3.19 -19.19 -9.36
N GLN A 9 -3.97 -20.23 -9.11
CA GLN A 9 -3.44 -21.60 -8.97
C GLN A 9 -2.80 -22.11 -10.27
N ARG A 10 -3.36 -21.80 -11.45
CA ARG A 10 -2.74 -22.12 -12.74
C ARG A 10 -1.40 -21.41 -12.94
N LEU A 11 -1.31 -20.12 -12.57
CA LEU A 11 -0.05 -19.39 -12.61
C LEU A 11 1.00 -20.01 -11.69
N LYS A 12 0.62 -20.34 -10.46
CA LYS A 12 1.51 -21.03 -9.51
C LYS A 12 2.01 -22.38 -10.02
N LYS A 13 1.14 -23.18 -10.62
CA LYS A 13 1.52 -24.46 -11.22
C LYS A 13 2.56 -24.29 -12.34
N ASN A 14 2.53 -23.17 -13.04
CA ASN A 14 3.51 -22.82 -14.07
C ASN A 14 4.76 -22.11 -13.52
N GLY A 15 4.96 -22.09 -12.20
CA GLY A 15 6.14 -21.53 -11.55
C GLY A 15 6.09 -20.03 -11.29
N TYR A 16 4.96 -19.35 -11.55
CA TYR A 16 4.82 -17.92 -11.27
C TYR A 16 4.47 -17.68 -9.81
N ARG A 17 5.02 -16.58 -9.26
CA ARG A 17 4.56 -15.97 -8.03
C ARG A 17 3.66 -14.78 -8.38
N VAL A 18 2.52 -14.65 -7.71
CA VAL A 18 1.51 -13.64 -8.02
C VAL A 18 1.58 -12.54 -6.97
N SER A 19 1.72 -11.31 -7.42
CA SER A 19 1.55 -10.11 -6.59
C SER A 19 0.25 -9.42 -6.97
N LEU A 20 -0.49 -8.91 -5.97
CA LEU A 20 -1.67 -8.08 -6.19
C LEU A 20 -1.49 -6.70 -5.59
N TRP A 21 -1.95 -5.70 -6.34
CA TRP A 21 -1.91 -4.30 -5.97
C TRP A 21 -3.01 -3.95 -4.95
N GLN A 22 -2.66 -3.15 -3.97
CA GLN A 22 -3.55 -2.63 -2.93
C GLN A 22 -3.17 -1.20 -2.57
N LEU A 23 -4.12 -0.47 -2.01
CA LEU A 23 -3.94 0.88 -1.48
C LEU A 23 -4.68 1.04 -0.15
N PRO A 24 -4.33 2.06 0.68
CA PRO A 24 -4.88 2.20 2.02
C PRO A 24 -6.14 3.08 2.07
N TYR A 25 -6.88 3.17 0.99
CA TYR A 25 -8.11 3.97 0.88
C TYR A 25 -9.29 3.07 0.57
N VAL A 26 -10.48 3.48 0.97
CA VAL A 26 -11.74 2.78 0.65
C VAL A 26 -12.57 3.68 -0.24
N ALA A 27 -12.91 3.21 -1.44
CA ALA A 27 -13.73 3.95 -2.40
C ALA A 27 -15.19 4.01 -1.95
N GLU A 28 -15.93 5.06 -2.36
CA GLU A 28 -17.35 5.23 -2.03
C GLU A 28 -18.24 4.12 -2.62
N ASP A 29 -17.83 3.51 -3.71
CA ASP A 29 -18.52 2.40 -4.38
C ASP A 29 -17.97 1.01 -4.00
N ALA A 30 -17.04 0.95 -3.03
CA ALA A 30 -16.47 -0.32 -2.58
C ALA A 30 -17.52 -1.19 -1.86
N GLU A 31 -17.52 -2.49 -2.12
CA GLU A 31 -18.40 -3.45 -1.47
C GLU A 31 -18.30 -3.41 0.07
N GLN A 32 -17.12 -3.05 0.58
CA GLN A 32 -16.82 -3.01 2.01
C GLN A 32 -17.12 -1.66 2.67
N ILE A 33 -17.64 -0.67 1.93
CA ILE A 33 -17.76 0.71 2.41
C ILE A 33 -18.69 0.85 3.62
N GLU A 34 -19.85 0.17 3.59
CA GLU A 34 -20.83 0.23 4.67
C GLU A 34 -20.27 -0.37 5.97
N GLU A 35 -19.54 -1.48 5.87
CA GLU A 35 -18.84 -2.09 7.00
C GLU A 35 -17.78 -1.17 7.57
N ALA A 36 -16.96 -0.56 6.67
CA ALA A 36 -15.88 0.34 7.05
C ALA A 36 -16.38 1.58 7.78
N LYS A 37 -17.50 2.19 7.30
CA LYS A 37 -18.15 3.35 7.92
C LYS A 37 -18.80 2.98 9.25
N ALA A 38 -19.59 1.92 9.29
CA ALA A 38 -20.35 1.49 10.49
C ALA A 38 -19.44 1.13 11.68
N ASN A 39 -18.24 0.60 11.39
CA ASN A 39 -17.26 0.23 12.41
C ASN A 39 -16.15 1.27 12.61
N GLU A 40 -16.24 2.41 11.92
CA GLU A 40 -15.25 3.48 11.98
C GLU A 40 -13.81 2.99 11.68
N TYR A 41 -13.67 2.10 10.68
CA TYR A 41 -12.36 1.59 10.26
C TYR A 41 -11.58 2.56 9.37
N ILE A 42 -12.26 3.57 8.82
CA ILE A 42 -11.68 4.62 8.02
C ILE A 42 -11.78 5.97 8.73
N ALA A 43 -10.75 6.79 8.57
CA ALA A 43 -10.77 8.20 8.89
C ALA A 43 -11.44 8.93 7.72
N PRO A 44 -12.67 9.44 7.87
CA PRO A 44 -13.43 10.03 6.77
C PRO A 44 -12.77 11.32 6.30
N LEU A 45 -12.89 11.59 5.01
CA LEU A 45 -12.48 12.87 4.43
C LEU A 45 -13.48 13.93 4.85
N THR A 46 -13.00 15.00 5.50
CA THR A 46 -13.84 16.10 5.98
C THR A 46 -14.12 17.14 4.91
N LYS A 47 -13.27 17.19 3.89
CA LYS A 47 -13.42 18.03 2.68
C LYS A 47 -12.85 17.29 1.50
N GLN A 48 -13.46 17.48 0.34
CA GLN A 48 -12.87 17.11 -0.93
C GLN A 48 -11.66 18.02 -1.15
N GLN A 49 -10.49 17.59 -0.69
CA GLN A 49 -9.25 18.30 -0.98
C GLN A 49 -8.73 17.81 -2.31
N ASP A 50 -8.48 18.77 -3.20
CA ASP A 50 -7.56 18.56 -4.29
C ASP A 50 -6.20 18.20 -3.67
N THR A 51 -5.91 16.92 -3.61
CA THR A 51 -4.62 16.44 -3.15
C THR A 51 -3.58 16.90 -4.16
N ASP A 52 -2.74 17.84 -3.77
CA ASP A 52 -1.42 18.24 -4.33
C ASP A 52 -1.17 18.19 -5.85
N GLY A 53 -2.22 18.28 -6.67
CA GLY A 53 -2.10 18.26 -8.15
C GLY A 53 -1.79 16.86 -8.72
N SER A 54 -1.76 15.80 -7.92
CA SER A 54 -1.83 14.46 -8.43
C SER A 54 -3.26 14.18 -8.90
N ASN A 55 -3.45 13.66 -10.11
CA ASN A 55 -4.76 13.33 -10.71
C ASN A 55 -5.55 12.25 -9.92
N PHE A 56 -5.41 12.22 -8.60
CA PHE A 56 -6.07 11.31 -7.68
C PHE A 56 -7.53 11.70 -7.38
N SER A 57 -7.96 12.88 -7.81
CA SER A 57 -9.36 13.31 -7.73
C SER A 57 -10.35 12.47 -8.56
N ALA A 58 -9.83 11.52 -9.35
CA ALA A 58 -10.66 10.64 -10.18
C ALA A 58 -11.24 9.43 -9.43
N LEU A 59 -10.81 9.18 -8.18
CA LEU A 59 -11.32 8.09 -7.37
C LEU A 59 -12.01 8.70 -6.14
N ASP A 60 -13.33 8.57 -6.07
CA ASP A 60 -14.12 9.00 -4.92
C ASP A 60 -13.85 8.07 -3.73
N TYR A 61 -12.84 8.41 -2.92
CA TYR A 61 -12.55 7.70 -1.68
C TYR A 61 -13.39 8.24 -0.52
N ALA A 62 -13.99 7.33 0.22
CA ALA A 62 -14.71 7.64 1.45
C ALA A 62 -13.78 8.01 2.59
N GLY A 63 -12.57 7.46 2.60
CA GLY A 63 -11.59 7.73 3.65
C GLY A 63 -10.36 6.84 3.57
N THR A 64 -9.44 7.14 4.48
CA THR A 64 -8.17 6.44 4.69
C THR A 64 -8.32 5.41 5.80
N ILE A 65 -7.84 4.19 5.62
CA ILE A 65 -7.87 3.16 6.68
C ILE A 65 -7.07 3.65 7.88
N ASP A 66 -7.68 3.61 9.06
CA ASP A 66 -7.05 4.08 10.30
C ASP A 66 -6.19 2.97 10.94
N PHE A 67 -4.93 2.86 10.52
CA PHE A 67 -3.98 1.89 11.10
C PHE A 67 -3.55 2.23 12.55
N THR A 68 -4.00 3.34 13.12
CA THR A 68 -3.86 3.61 14.56
C THR A 68 -4.95 2.94 15.39
N TYR A 69 -6.00 2.43 14.73
CA TYR A 69 -7.10 1.69 15.33
C TYR A 69 -6.90 0.18 15.13
N PRO A 70 -6.63 -0.59 16.21
CA PRO A 70 -6.33 -2.02 16.07
C PRO A 70 -7.40 -2.82 15.33
N LYS A 71 -8.69 -2.50 15.53
CA LYS A 71 -9.78 -3.20 14.84
C LYS A 71 -9.76 -2.93 13.32
N ALA A 72 -9.46 -1.71 12.89
CA ALA A 72 -9.31 -1.37 11.48
C ALA A 72 -8.11 -2.10 10.86
N THR A 73 -7.00 -2.19 11.59
CA THR A 73 -5.83 -2.96 11.17
C THR A 73 -6.16 -4.43 10.97
N GLU A 74 -6.85 -5.06 11.91
CA GLU A 74 -7.24 -6.48 11.80
C GLU A 74 -8.27 -6.71 10.68
N TRP A 75 -9.21 -5.79 10.50
CA TRP A 75 -10.14 -5.81 9.38
C TRP A 75 -9.40 -5.78 8.03
N TYR A 76 -8.45 -4.85 7.87
CA TYR A 76 -7.64 -4.77 6.65
C TYR A 76 -6.81 -6.03 6.41
N LYS A 77 -6.19 -6.59 7.45
CA LYS A 77 -5.50 -7.88 7.37
C LYS A 77 -6.45 -9.00 6.91
N GLY A 78 -7.70 -8.99 7.37
CA GLY A 78 -8.74 -9.92 6.94
C GLY A 78 -9.03 -9.85 5.44
N LEU A 79 -9.09 -8.63 4.87
CA LEU A 79 -9.24 -8.43 3.43
C LEU A 79 -8.04 -8.99 2.64
N LEU A 80 -6.82 -8.66 3.07
CA LEU A 80 -5.61 -9.18 2.45
C LEU A 80 -5.51 -10.70 2.56
N LYS A 81 -5.92 -11.27 3.70
CA LYS A 81 -5.92 -12.72 3.92
C LYS A 81 -6.73 -13.47 2.88
N GLN A 82 -7.88 -12.94 2.48
CA GLN A 82 -8.70 -13.55 1.43
C GLN A 82 -7.93 -13.69 0.10
N LEU A 83 -7.14 -12.69 -0.26
CA LEU A 83 -6.30 -12.72 -1.46
C LEU A 83 -5.14 -13.71 -1.32
N LEU A 84 -4.48 -13.70 -0.17
CA LEU A 84 -3.36 -14.60 0.13
C LEU A 84 -3.83 -16.08 0.16
N ASP A 85 -5.00 -16.37 0.70
CA ASP A 85 -5.60 -17.72 0.74
C ASP A 85 -5.93 -18.25 -0.68
N MET A 86 -6.10 -17.37 -1.67
CA MET A 86 -6.21 -17.78 -3.08
C MET A 86 -4.87 -18.24 -3.66
N GLY A 87 -3.75 -17.90 -3.01
CA GLY A 87 -2.40 -18.25 -3.45
C GLY A 87 -1.55 -17.06 -3.89
N VAL A 88 -1.99 -15.83 -3.65
CA VAL A 88 -1.16 -14.64 -3.78
C VAL A 88 0.03 -14.74 -2.84
N THR A 89 1.20 -14.32 -3.28
CA THR A 89 2.46 -14.48 -2.54
C THR A 89 3.07 -13.15 -2.10
N CYS A 90 2.61 -12.03 -2.66
CA CYS A 90 3.10 -10.71 -2.35
C CYS A 90 1.97 -9.69 -2.51
N ILE A 91 1.87 -8.74 -1.61
CA ILE A 91 0.98 -7.59 -1.74
C ILE A 91 1.81 -6.38 -2.16
N LYS A 92 1.45 -5.78 -3.30
CA LYS A 92 2.00 -4.48 -3.72
C LYS A 92 1.21 -3.37 -3.02
N THR A 93 1.81 -2.81 -1.98
CA THR A 93 1.22 -1.76 -1.15
C THR A 93 1.56 -0.39 -1.71
N ASP A 94 0.64 0.16 -2.48
CA ASP A 94 0.78 1.46 -3.14
C ASP A 94 0.28 2.59 -2.24
N PHE A 95 0.73 3.82 -2.47
CA PHE A 95 0.42 5.01 -1.67
C PHE A 95 0.83 4.90 -0.20
N GLY A 96 0.23 5.74 0.66
CA GLY A 96 0.52 5.79 2.10
C GLY A 96 1.65 6.74 2.46
N GLU A 97 2.12 7.58 1.53
CA GLU A 97 3.08 8.66 1.77
C GLU A 97 2.46 9.79 2.57
N ASN A 98 1.20 10.08 2.27
CA ASN A 98 0.45 11.18 2.86
C ASN A 98 -0.87 10.67 3.44
N ILE A 99 -1.34 11.36 4.47
CA ILE A 99 -2.66 11.19 5.05
C ILE A 99 -3.42 12.51 5.02
N HIS A 100 -4.72 12.46 5.19
CA HIS A 100 -5.53 13.67 5.30
C HIS A 100 -5.31 14.34 6.66
N MET A 101 -4.77 15.56 6.65
CA MET A 101 -4.36 16.29 7.85
C MET A 101 -5.55 16.83 8.68
N ASP A 102 -6.72 16.96 8.06
CA ASP A 102 -7.96 17.40 8.69
C ASP A 102 -8.90 16.21 9.06
N ALA A 103 -8.48 14.97 8.79
CA ALA A 103 -9.19 13.79 9.22
C ALA A 103 -8.92 13.45 10.69
N VAL A 104 -9.85 12.73 11.32
CA VAL A 104 -9.72 12.30 12.72
C VAL A 104 -9.32 10.83 12.77
N TYR A 105 -8.13 10.55 13.28
CA TYR A 105 -7.62 9.21 13.55
C TYR A 105 -7.76 8.89 15.03
N LYS A 106 -8.12 7.64 15.38
CA LYS A 106 -8.45 7.26 16.75
C LYS A 106 -7.27 7.23 17.70
N GLY A 107 -6.11 6.81 17.22
CA GLY A 107 -4.94 6.58 18.08
C GLY A 107 -3.89 7.67 18.04
N MET A 108 -3.94 8.59 17.07
CA MET A 108 -2.88 9.59 16.92
C MET A 108 -3.36 10.82 16.14
N LYS A 109 -2.80 11.98 16.46
CA LYS A 109 -3.04 13.21 15.70
C LYS A 109 -2.38 13.12 14.32
N PRO A 110 -3.01 13.69 13.25
CA PRO A 110 -2.49 13.62 11.89
C PRO A 110 -1.05 14.12 11.75
N GLU A 111 -0.66 15.18 12.45
CA GLU A 111 0.68 15.77 12.37
C GLU A 111 1.79 14.81 12.84
N LEU A 112 1.47 13.91 13.76
CA LEU A 112 2.38 12.86 14.24
C LEU A 112 2.28 11.60 13.39
N LEU A 113 1.10 11.35 12.83
CA LEU A 113 0.80 10.14 12.08
C LEU A 113 1.36 10.18 10.65
N ASN A 114 1.43 11.35 10.02
CA ASN A 114 1.68 11.47 8.58
C ASN A 114 2.84 10.59 8.10
N ASN A 115 4.02 10.74 8.67
CA ASN A 115 5.17 9.91 8.28
C ASN A 115 5.10 8.48 8.84
N LEU A 116 4.54 8.31 10.04
CA LEU A 116 4.42 7.01 10.70
C LEU A 116 3.40 6.10 9.98
N TYR A 117 2.48 6.68 9.24
CA TYR A 117 1.43 5.95 8.54
C TYR A 117 2.01 4.87 7.60
N ALA A 118 3.04 5.23 6.83
CA ALA A 118 3.72 4.27 5.96
C ALA A 118 4.22 3.04 6.73
N LEU A 119 4.80 3.24 7.92
CA LEU A 119 5.29 2.14 8.76
C LEU A 119 4.15 1.23 9.25
N LEU A 120 3.03 1.81 9.70
CA LEU A 120 1.89 1.05 10.20
C LEU A 120 1.21 0.25 9.07
N TYR A 121 1.07 0.86 7.91
CA TYR A 121 0.52 0.24 6.72
C TYR A 121 1.36 -0.96 6.25
N GLN A 122 2.68 -0.76 6.08
CA GLN A 122 3.58 -1.84 5.67
C GLN A 122 3.64 -2.96 6.71
N LYS A 123 3.62 -2.62 8.00
CA LYS A 123 3.56 -3.60 9.08
C LYS A 123 2.33 -4.51 8.95
N ALA A 124 1.15 -3.92 8.77
CA ALA A 124 -0.10 -4.68 8.65
C ALA A 124 -0.05 -5.66 7.46
N ALA A 125 0.36 -5.19 6.28
CA ALA A 125 0.48 -6.02 5.09
C ALA A 125 1.55 -7.11 5.23
N TYR A 126 2.72 -6.77 5.81
CA TYR A 126 3.80 -7.72 6.04
C TYR A 126 3.41 -8.84 7.00
N GLU A 127 2.80 -8.48 8.14
CA GLU A 127 2.43 -9.46 9.18
C GLU A 127 1.48 -10.52 8.62
N ILE A 128 0.41 -10.13 7.94
CA ILE A 128 -0.54 -11.08 7.37
C ILE A 128 0.06 -11.87 6.21
N THR A 129 0.90 -11.24 5.37
CA THR A 129 1.57 -11.94 4.29
C THR A 129 2.49 -13.04 4.86
N LYS A 130 3.27 -12.72 5.89
CA LYS A 130 4.15 -13.67 6.56
C LYS A 130 3.37 -14.80 7.25
N GLU A 131 2.27 -14.46 7.91
CA GLU A 131 1.40 -15.46 8.56
C GLU A 131 0.88 -16.50 7.58
N VAL A 132 0.36 -16.05 6.44
CA VAL A 132 -0.30 -16.93 5.47
C VAL A 132 0.70 -17.67 4.56
N THR A 133 1.77 -16.99 4.15
CA THR A 133 2.70 -17.55 3.15
C THR A 133 3.98 -18.14 3.77
N GLY A 134 4.27 -17.85 5.03
CA GLY A 134 5.55 -18.13 5.67
C GLY A 134 6.67 -17.17 5.27
N ASP A 135 6.45 -16.32 4.25
CA ASP A 135 7.45 -15.44 3.67
C ASP A 135 6.92 -13.99 3.65
N GLY A 136 7.47 -13.15 4.50
CA GLY A 136 7.02 -11.75 4.67
C GLY A 136 7.56 -10.85 3.58
N ILE A 137 6.96 -10.86 2.39
CA ILE A 137 7.32 -9.96 1.28
C ILE A 137 6.13 -9.07 0.96
N VAL A 138 6.34 -7.76 1.06
CA VAL A 138 5.44 -6.72 0.55
C VAL A 138 6.20 -5.89 -0.49
N TRP A 139 5.50 -5.29 -1.43
CA TRP A 139 6.11 -4.43 -2.44
C TRP A 139 5.59 -3.01 -2.26
N ALA A 140 6.31 -2.21 -1.49
CA ALA A 140 5.85 -0.95 -0.95
C ALA A 140 6.36 0.27 -1.72
N ARG A 141 5.50 1.29 -1.88
CA ARG A 141 5.92 2.61 -2.39
C ARG A 141 6.38 3.52 -1.27
N ALA A 142 5.53 3.69 -0.26
CA ALA A 142 5.83 4.53 0.87
C ALA A 142 6.84 3.89 1.83
N ALA A 143 7.67 4.72 2.45
CA ALA A 143 8.61 4.29 3.48
C ALA A 143 8.83 5.38 4.53
N TRP A 144 9.17 4.94 5.75
CA TRP A 144 9.63 5.78 6.84
C TRP A 144 10.66 5.01 7.67
N ALA A 145 11.26 5.67 8.65
CA ALA A 145 12.17 5.02 9.58
C ALA A 145 11.52 3.78 10.22
N GLY A 146 12.15 2.62 10.08
CA GLY A 146 11.64 1.34 10.53
C GLY A 146 11.05 0.45 9.43
N CYS A 147 10.73 0.99 8.23
CA CYS A 147 10.24 0.20 7.10
C CYS A 147 11.32 -0.72 6.50
N GLN A 148 12.60 -0.53 6.84
CA GLN A 148 13.70 -1.41 6.42
C GLN A 148 13.44 -2.89 6.71
N ARG A 149 12.63 -3.18 7.73
CA ARG A 149 12.24 -4.54 8.13
C ARG A 149 11.17 -5.18 7.27
N TYR A 150 10.55 -4.41 6.38
CA TYR A 150 9.45 -4.85 5.52
C TYR A 150 9.85 -4.76 4.04
N PRO A 151 10.58 -5.75 3.51
CA PRO A 151 10.99 -5.76 2.12
C PRO A 151 9.79 -6.00 1.20
N LEU A 152 9.81 -5.54 -0.04
CA LEU A 152 10.75 -4.67 -0.72
C LEU A 152 10.08 -3.32 -1.07
N HIS A 153 10.82 -2.42 -1.73
CA HIS A 153 10.30 -1.10 -2.13
C HIS A 153 10.62 -0.80 -3.61
N TRP A 154 9.84 0.13 -4.20
CA TRP A 154 10.13 0.67 -5.53
C TRP A 154 10.01 2.21 -5.54
N GLY A 155 10.50 2.83 -6.61
CA GLY A 155 10.64 4.29 -6.72
C GLY A 155 9.37 5.06 -7.09
N GLY A 156 8.20 4.40 -7.12
CA GLY A 156 6.96 5.06 -7.56
C GLY A 156 6.94 5.34 -9.06
N ASP A 157 6.15 6.31 -9.46
CA ASP A 157 5.75 6.59 -10.83
C ASP A 157 6.70 7.59 -11.51
N SER A 158 7.93 7.17 -11.82
CA SER A 158 8.91 8.03 -12.49
C SER A 158 8.58 8.24 -13.97
N CYS A 159 8.94 9.42 -14.51
CA CYS A 159 8.82 9.67 -15.95
C CYS A 159 9.78 8.79 -16.77
N SER A 160 9.32 8.36 -17.96
CA SER A 160 10.13 7.65 -18.96
C SER A 160 11.08 8.62 -19.68
N SER A 161 12.05 9.14 -18.95
CA SER A 161 13.03 10.10 -19.43
C SER A 161 14.42 9.82 -18.84
N TRP A 162 15.47 10.40 -19.44
CA TRP A 162 16.84 10.29 -18.91
C TRP A 162 16.96 10.88 -17.51
N ASP A 163 16.27 11.98 -17.24
CA ASP A 163 16.24 12.60 -15.92
C ASP A 163 15.47 11.73 -14.90
N GLY A 164 14.34 11.15 -15.32
CA GLY A 164 13.58 10.20 -14.52
C GLY A 164 14.41 8.96 -14.15
N MET A 165 15.12 8.40 -15.12
CA MET A 165 16.05 7.28 -14.89
C MET A 165 17.17 7.66 -13.92
N ALA A 166 17.83 8.81 -14.14
CA ALA A 166 18.91 9.28 -13.29
C ALA A 166 18.43 9.58 -11.87
N GLY A 167 17.22 10.16 -11.73
CA GLY A 167 16.58 10.43 -10.44
C GLY A 167 16.26 9.13 -9.69
N SER A 168 15.65 8.16 -10.36
CA SER A 168 15.32 6.84 -9.78
C SER A 168 16.57 6.11 -9.31
N LEU A 169 17.63 6.09 -10.13
CA LEU A 169 18.90 5.46 -9.75
C LEU A 169 19.53 6.13 -8.52
N LYS A 170 19.62 7.45 -8.51
CA LYS A 170 20.15 8.20 -7.36
C LYS A 170 19.31 7.97 -6.11
N GLY A 171 17.98 8.02 -6.24
CA GLY A 171 17.04 7.74 -5.15
C GLY A 171 17.26 6.35 -4.58
N GLY A 172 17.36 5.32 -5.42
CA GLY A 172 17.62 3.94 -5.00
C GLY A 172 18.96 3.77 -4.28
N LEU A 173 20.03 4.44 -4.74
CA LEU A 173 21.34 4.42 -4.05
C LEU A 173 21.24 5.06 -2.65
N HIS A 174 20.58 6.21 -2.53
CA HIS A 174 20.34 6.87 -1.23
C HIS A 174 19.47 6.01 -0.31
N PHE A 175 18.46 5.36 -0.87
CA PHE A 175 17.58 4.45 -0.14
C PHE A 175 18.37 3.27 0.43
N GLY A 176 19.26 2.67 -0.37
CA GLY A 176 20.18 1.62 0.08
C GLY A 176 21.11 2.07 1.21
N LEU A 177 21.66 3.30 1.13
CA LEU A 177 22.47 3.89 2.20
C LEU A 177 21.67 4.13 3.49
N SER A 178 20.34 4.26 3.38
CA SER A 178 19.42 4.36 4.53
C SER A 178 19.03 3.00 5.12
N GLY A 179 19.66 1.90 4.68
CA GLY A 179 19.47 0.56 5.21
C GLY A 179 18.34 -0.25 4.57
N PHE A 180 17.81 0.18 3.42
CA PHE A 180 16.85 -0.60 2.65
C PHE A 180 17.58 -1.52 1.67
N ALA A 181 17.52 -2.83 1.92
CA ALA A 181 18.33 -3.81 1.20
C ALA A 181 17.80 -4.18 -0.20
N PHE A 182 16.51 -3.92 -0.47
CA PHE A 182 15.84 -4.33 -1.71
C PHE A 182 15.11 -3.14 -2.32
N TRP A 183 15.45 -2.87 -3.57
CA TRP A 183 14.95 -1.75 -4.35
C TRP A 183 14.64 -2.14 -5.78
N SER A 184 13.59 -1.57 -6.34
CA SER A 184 13.28 -1.65 -7.76
C SER A 184 12.72 -0.32 -8.27
N HIS A 185 12.51 -0.22 -9.57
CA HIS A 185 11.83 0.90 -10.22
C HIS A 185 11.18 0.42 -11.52
N ASP A 186 10.24 1.19 -12.02
CA ASP A 186 9.59 0.90 -13.28
C ASP A 186 10.56 1.19 -14.46
N VAL A 187 10.68 0.25 -15.40
CA VAL A 187 11.57 0.35 -16.56
C VAL A 187 10.72 0.31 -17.83
N PRO A 188 10.80 1.30 -18.68
CA PRO A 188 11.70 2.47 -18.73
C PRO A 188 11.24 3.68 -17.92
N GLY A 189 10.20 3.60 -17.16
CA GLY A 189 9.47 4.60 -16.39
C GLY A 189 8.00 4.28 -16.40
N PHE A 190 7.18 5.03 -15.68
CA PHE A 190 5.74 4.83 -15.56
C PHE A 190 4.95 5.82 -16.42
N HIS A 191 5.32 7.10 -16.38
CA HIS A 191 4.72 8.15 -17.20
C HIS A 191 5.53 8.44 -18.45
N THR A 192 4.83 8.65 -19.59
CA THR A 192 5.41 9.08 -20.87
C THR A 192 5.35 10.59 -21.02
#